data_d5ac2442a3ff8535761506ea01cbcfc7
#
_entry.id   d5ac2442a3ff8535761506ea01cbcfc7
#
_cell.length_a   1.000
_cell.length_b   1.000
_cell.length_c   1.000
_cell.angle_alpha   90.00
_cell.angle_beta   90.00
_cell.angle_gamma   90.00
#
_symmetry.space_group_name_H-M   'P 1'
#
loop_
_entity.id
_entity.type
_entity.pdbx_description
1 polymer ?
#
loop_
_entity_poly.entity_id
_entity_poly.type
_entity_poly.pdbx_seq_one_letter_code
_entity_poly.pdbx_strand_id
1 'polypeptide(L)'
;MKNIILIVLSLIGLSSQAAELDQLSTENAKVRAVIPGAVNTAGYLIVKNNSDKDVKLVSASSPIAERVEFHQHLHQGGLMKMIKLDDVTVPANGEVVFESGGLHIMFLGVDSTMANNKTANVRLMDSNGNELSVEFKVESIHQKIRHH
;
A
#
# COMPACT_ATOMS: atom_id res chain seq x y z
N MET A 1 -39.20 -49.59 -18.58
CA MET A 1 -38.48 -48.40 -19.09
C MET A 1 -38.17 -47.50 -17.89
N LYS A 2 -36.92 -47.54 -17.39
CA LYS A 2 -36.49 -46.77 -16.21
C LYS A 2 -35.82 -45.51 -16.70
N ASN A 3 -36.45 -44.35 -16.48
CA ASN A 3 -35.88 -43.04 -16.78
C ASN A 3 -34.89 -42.63 -15.66
N ILE A 4 -33.61 -42.64 -15.99
CA ILE A 4 -32.55 -42.12 -15.12
C ILE A 4 -32.45 -40.61 -15.39
N ILE A 5 -32.92 -39.81 -14.45
CA ILE A 5 -32.73 -38.35 -14.48
C ILE A 5 -31.33 -38.05 -13.92
N LEU A 6 -30.44 -37.66 -14.81
CA LEU A 6 -29.08 -37.19 -14.44
C LEU A 6 -29.17 -35.74 -13.95
N ILE A 7 -29.10 -35.56 -12.63
CA ILE A 7 -29.01 -34.22 -12.05
C ILE A 7 -27.55 -33.76 -12.16
N VAL A 8 -27.26 -32.86 -13.10
CA VAL A 8 -25.97 -32.20 -13.21
C VAL A 8 -25.95 -31.05 -12.18
N LEU A 9 -25.28 -31.31 -11.05
CA LEU A 9 -25.04 -30.31 -10.03
C LEU A 9 -23.90 -29.37 -10.52
N SER A 10 -24.26 -28.23 -11.13
CA SER A 10 -23.29 -27.22 -11.52
C SER A 10 -22.76 -26.49 -10.26
N LEU A 11 -21.52 -26.78 -9.85
CA LEU A 11 -20.79 -25.98 -8.87
C LEU A 11 -20.50 -24.60 -9.49
N ILE A 12 -21.32 -23.62 -9.15
CA ILE A 12 -21.00 -22.21 -9.41
C ILE A 12 -19.96 -21.81 -8.37
N GLY A 13 -18.69 -21.81 -8.77
CA GLY A 13 -17.62 -21.27 -7.95
C GLY A 13 -17.85 -19.76 -7.75
N LEU A 14 -18.23 -19.34 -6.55
CA LEU A 14 -18.22 -17.93 -6.17
C LEU A 14 -16.75 -17.48 -6.11
N SER A 15 -16.27 -16.85 -7.16
CA SER A 15 -15.05 -16.06 -7.10
C SER A 15 -15.34 -14.84 -6.22
N SER A 16 -14.87 -14.84 -4.99
CA SER A 16 -14.86 -13.64 -4.15
C SER A 16 -13.87 -12.66 -4.77
N GLN A 17 -14.37 -11.76 -5.61
CA GLN A 17 -13.63 -10.60 -6.05
C GLN A 17 -13.63 -9.60 -4.91
N ALA A 18 -12.42 -9.17 -4.45
CA ALA A 18 -12.32 -8.04 -3.55
C ALA A 18 -12.96 -6.83 -4.22
N ALA A 19 -13.83 -6.12 -3.50
CA ALA A 19 -14.42 -4.89 -4.01
C ALA A 19 -13.35 -3.79 -4.03
N GLU A 20 -13.42 -2.92 -5.01
CA GLU A 20 -12.52 -1.78 -5.13
C GLU A 20 -12.92 -0.68 -4.15
N LEU A 21 -11.93 0.00 -3.58
CA LEU A 21 -12.15 1.13 -2.65
C LEU A 21 -12.37 2.43 -3.44
N ASP A 22 -13.48 2.53 -4.17
CA ASP A 22 -13.82 3.68 -5.02
C ASP A 22 -13.92 5.03 -4.28
N GLN A 23 -14.17 4.98 -2.95
CA GLN A 23 -14.24 6.17 -2.12
C GLN A 23 -12.88 6.74 -1.72
N LEU A 24 -11.80 5.98 -1.89
CA LEU A 24 -10.45 6.46 -1.64
C LEU A 24 -9.80 6.94 -2.93
N SER A 25 -9.07 8.02 -2.84
CA SER A 25 -8.18 8.51 -3.89
C SER A 25 -6.78 8.75 -3.33
N THR A 26 -5.78 8.74 -4.20
CA THR A 26 -4.39 8.93 -3.79
C THR A 26 -3.71 10.00 -4.62
N GLU A 27 -2.79 10.74 -3.98
CA GLU A 27 -1.98 11.76 -4.64
C GLU A 27 -0.51 11.59 -4.27
N ASN A 28 0.36 12.01 -5.17
CA ASN A 28 1.82 12.10 -4.95
C ASN A 28 2.46 10.79 -4.49
N ALA A 29 1.94 9.64 -4.94
CA ALA A 29 2.47 8.33 -4.58
C ALA A 29 3.87 8.14 -5.16
N LYS A 30 4.85 7.97 -4.27
CA LYS A 30 6.26 7.81 -4.61
C LYS A 30 6.98 6.90 -3.64
N VAL A 31 7.95 6.16 -4.13
CA VAL A 31 8.84 5.30 -3.35
C VAL A 31 10.29 5.62 -3.71
N ARG A 32 11.16 5.67 -2.72
CA ARG A 32 12.59 5.86 -2.95
C ARG A 32 13.18 4.61 -3.58
N ALA A 33 14.02 4.78 -4.60
CA ALA A 33 14.82 3.68 -5.10
C ALA A 33 15.74 3.16 -4.00
N VAL A 34 15.92 1.84 -3.93
CA VAL A 34 16.90 1.24 -3.02
C VAL A 34 18.31 1.57 -3.47
N ILE A 35 19.17 1.91 -2.52
CA ILE A 35 20.60 2.05 -2.77
C ILE A 35 21.26 0.67 -2.83
N PRO A 36 22.36 0.51 -3.58
CA PRO A 36 23.10 -0.75 -3.63
C PRO A 36 23.44 -1.27 -2.22
N GLY A 37 23.07 -2.52 -1.94
CA GLY A 37 23.26 -3.18 -0.65
C GLY A 37 22.15 -2.95 0.39
N ALA A 38 21.19 -2.07 0.13
CA ALA A 38 19.98 -1.95 0.95
C ALA A 38 18.88 -2.87 0.45
N VAL A 39 18.09 -3.40 1.38
CA VAL A 39 16.93 -4.27 1.09
C VAL A 39 15.61 -3.66 1.58
N ASN A 40 15.66 -2.44 2.09
CA ASN A 40 14.49 -1.74 2.62
C ASN A 40 14.42 -0.32 2.05
N THR A 41 13.19 0.17 1.83
CA THR A 41 12.95 1.54 1.41
C THR A 41 11.62 2.05 1.92
N ALA A 42 11.36 3.35 1.77
CA ALA A 42 10.15 4.01 2.21
C ALA A 42 9.38 4.61 1.04
N GLY A 43 8.05 4.56 1.14
CA GLY A 43 7.13 5.19 0.22
C GLY A 43 6.21 6.19 0.92
N TYR A 44 5.75 7.15 0.16
CA TYR A 44 4.96 8.29 0.61
C TYR A 44 3.81 8.54 -0.34
N LEU A 45 2.68 8.97 0.18
CA LEU A 45 1.51 9.36 -0.59
C LEU A 45 0.53 10.14 0.30
N ILE A 46 -0.47 10.74 -0.32
CA ILE A 46 -1.65 11.24 0.37
C ILE A 46 -2.80 10.30 0.04
N VAL A 47 -3.54 9.84 1.03
CA VAL A 47 -4.77 9.06 0.86
C VAL A 47 -5.94 9.92 1.30
N LYS A 48 -6.88 10.17 0.39
CA LYS A 48 -8.10 10.95 0.64
C LYS A 48 -9.30 10.03 0.70
N ASN A 49 -10.18 10.27 1.64
CA ASN A 49 -11.44 9.56 1.79
C ASN A 49 -12.59 10.50 1.43
N ASN A 50 -13.27 10.20 0.33
CA ASN A 50 -14.39 10.99 -0.19
C ASN A 50 -15.76 10.49 0.31
N SER A 51 -15.74 9.55 1.27
CA SER A 51 -16.97 9.03 1.90
C SER A 51 -17.26 9.68 3.26
N ASP A 52 -18.47 9.48 3.74
CA ASP A 52 -18.96 9.96 5.04
C ASP A 52 -18.62 9.02 6.21
N LYS A 53 -17.79 8.00 5.98
CA LYS A 53 -17.35 7.01 6.98
C LYS A 53 -15.84 6.89 7.00
N ASP A 54 -15.30 6.63 8.18
CA ASP A 54 -13.89 6.31 8.34
C ASP A 54 -13.55 5.02 7.59
N VAL A 55 -12.39 4.99 6.94
CA VAL A 55 -11.83 3.78 6.30
C VAL A 55 -10.57 3.39 7.03
N LYS A 56 -10.54 2.17 7.55
CA LYS A 56 -9.39 1.61 8.25
C LYS A 56 -8.56 0.74 7.32
N LEU A 57 -7.37 1.19 6.94
CA LEU A 57 -6.40 0.41 6.18
C LEU A 57 -5.66 -0.53 7.13
N VAL A 58 -5.69 -1.83 6.86
CA VAL A 58 -5.13 -2.86 7.74
C VAL A 58 -3.94 -3.61 7.13
N SER A 59 -3.72 -3.48 5.83
CA SER A 59 -2.55 -4.09 5.19
C SER A 59 -2.14 -3.38 3.91
N ALA A 60 -0.89 -3.58 3.55
CA ALA A 60 -0.33 -3.17 2.27
C ALA A 60 0.51 -4.32 1.70
N SER A 61 0.57 -4.43 0.38
CA SER A 61 1.40 -5.41 -0.31
C SER A 61 1.93 -4.86 -1.63
N SER A 62 3.05 -5.39 -2.09
CA SER A 62 3.64 -5.02 -3.38
C SER A 62 4.47 -6.19 -3.92
N PRO A 63 4.45 -6.45 -5.24
CA PRO A 63 5.28 -7.50 -5.83
C PRO A 63 6.79 -7.22 -5.78
N ILE A 64 7.20 -5.98 -5.46
CA ILE A 64 8.61 -5.59 -5.38
C ILE A 64 9.25 -5.81 -3.99
N ALA A 65 8.48 -6.21 -2.99
CA ALA A 65 8.93 -6.37 -1.61
C ALA A 65 8.34 -7.64 -0.98
N GLU A 66 9.07 -8.27 -0.08
CA GLU A 66 8.58 -9.42 0.69
C GLU A 66 7.44 -9.02 1.65
N ARG A 67 7.55 -7.80 2.23
CA ARG A 67 6.56 -7.22 3.14
C ARG A 67 6.45 -5.73 2.93
N VAL A 68 5.23 -5.23 3.10
CA VAL A 68 4.92 -3.80 3.11
C VAL A 68 4.17 -3.49 4.39
N GLU A 69 4.62 -2.50 5.15
CA GLU A 69 4.11 -2.21 6.49
C GLU A 69 3.85 -0.70 6.65
N PHE A 70 2.91 -0.33 7.52
CA PHE A 70 2.71 1.05 7.96
C PHE A 70 3.64 1.32 9.16
N HIS A 71 4.44 2.38 9.08
CA HIS A 71 5.35 2.79 10.12
C HIS A 71 5.18 4.27 10.45
N GLN A 72 5.49 4.64 11.69
CA GLN A 72 5.46 6.03 12.15
C GLN A 72 6.71 6.36 12.96
N HIS A 73 7.26 7.55 12.73
CA HIS A 73 8.28 8.11 13.59
C HIS A 73 7.62 8.79 14.80
N LEU A 74 8.05 8.41 16.00
CA LEU A 74 7.68 9.06 17.25
C LEU A 74 8.88 9.76 17.84
N HIS A 75 8.67 11.02 18.29
CA HIS A 75 9.63 11.75 19.09
C HIS A 75 9.30 11.54 20.57
N GLN A 76 10.14 10.81 21.29
CA GLN A 76 9.97 10.55 22.71
C GLN A 76 11.29 10.77 23.45
N GLY A 77 11.31 11.73 24.40
CA GLY A 77 12.48 11.98 25.23
C GLY A 77 13.74 12.42 24.45
N GLY A 78 13.58 13.15 23.34
CA GLY A 78 14.70 13.58 22.47
C GLY A 78 15.24 12.50 21.54
N LEU A 79 14.63 11.28 21.57
CA LEU A 79 14.96 10.19 20.68
C LEU A 79 13.87 10.01 19.61
N MET A 80 14.29 9.75 18.38
CA MET A 80 13.39 9.37 17.29
C MET A 80 13.29 7.86 17.25
N LYS A 81 12.07 7.33 17.44
CA LYS A 81 11.78 5.91 17.40
C LYS A 81 10.79 5.62 16.26
N MET A 82 11.09 4.63 15.44
CA MET A 82 10.18 4.13 14.42
C MET A 82 9.37 2.97 14.98
N ILE A 83 8.06 3.02 14.85
CA ILE A 83 7.14 1.97 15.26
C ILE A 83 6.33 1.47 14.08
N LYS A 84 6.03 0.17 14.07
CA LYS A 84 5.05 -0.42 13.16
C LYS A 84 3.65 -0.16 13.70
N LEU A 85 2.72 0.17 12.79
CA LEU A 85 1.29 0.30 13.07
C LEU A 85 0.54 -0.91 12.51
N ASP A 86 -0.46 -1.38 13.24
CA ASP A 86 -1.33 -2.47 12.79
C ASP A 86 -2.37 -1.97 11.77
N ASP A 87 -2.77 -0.72 11.89
CA ASP A 87 -3.71 -0.07 10.98
C ASP A 87 -3.49 1.45 10.88
N VAL A 88 -4.10 2.04 9.85
CA VAL A 88 -4.17 3.49 9.63
C VAL A 88 -5.60 3.86 9.28
N THR A 89 -6.23 4.72 10.08
CA THR A 89 -7.58 5.22 9.81
C THR A 89 -7.53 6.48 8.95
N VAL A 90 -8.20 6.43 7.79
CA VAL A 90 -8.44 7.59 6.92
C VAL A 90 -9.82 8.16 7.28
N PRO A 91 -9.90 9.34 7.92
CA PRO A 91 -11.15 9.86 8.44
C PRO A 91 -12.15 10.19 7.32
N ALA A 92 -13.43 10.13 7.65
CA ALA A 92 -14.52 10.52 6.75
C ALA A 92 -14.32 11.95 6.22
N ASN A 93 -14.45 12.14 4.90
CA ASN A 93 -14.24 13.43 4.22
C ASN A 93 -12.88 14.07 4.54
N GLY A 94 -11.87 13.26 4.87
CA GLY A 94 -10.54 13.70 5.29
C GLY A 94 -9.42 13.02 4.53
N GLU A 95 -8.22 13.22 5.01
CA GLU A 95 -7.02 12.64 4.40
C GLU A 95 -6.01 12.20 5.44
N VAL A 96 -5.11 11.30 5.03
CA VAL A 96 -3.92 10.91 5.76
C VAL A 96 -2.71 11.13 4.87
N VAL A 97 -1.69 11.78 5.42
CA VAL A 97 -0.44 12.09 4.73
C VAL A 97 0.65 11.15 5.20
N PHE A 98 1.20 10.37 4.26
CA PHE A 98 2.39 9.58 4.47
C PHE A 98 3.59 10.38 3.98
N GLU A 99 4.49 10.76 4.91
CA GLU A 99 5.60 11.66 4.65
C GLU A 99 6.89 11.29 5.40
N SER A 100 8.00 11.84 4.96
CA SER A 100 9.29 11.60 5.59
C SER A 100 9.36 12.22 7.00
N GLY A 101 9.75 11.40 7.97
CA GLY A 101 9.80 11.82 9.38
C GLY A 101 8.47 11.68 10.13
N GLY A 102 7.41 11.28 9.46
CA GLY A 102 6.08 11.02 10.01
C GLY A 102 5.62 9.58 9.74
N LEU A 103 4.33 9.45 9.41
CA LEU A 103 3.73 8.21 8.92
C LEU A 103 4.29 7.89 7.53
N HIS A 104 4.64 6.64 7.27
CA HIS A 104 5.16 6.20 5.98
C HIS A 104 4.89 4.72 5.71
N ILE A 105 5.00 4.33 4.45
CA ILE A 105 4.93 2.93 4.03
C ILE A 105 6.36 2.39 3.94
N MET A 106 6.64 1.32 4.67
CA MET A 106 7.94 0.66 4.67
C MET A 106 7.91 -0.58 3.80
N PHE A 107 8.81 -0.65 2.82
CA PHE A 107 9.02 -1.81 1.95
C PHE A 107 10.23 -2.58 2.48
N LEU A 108 10.02 -3.84 2.83
CA LEU A 108 11.02 -4.72 3.45
C LEU A 108 11.32 -5.90 2.52
N GLY A 109 12.59 -6.26 2.39
CA GLY A 109 13.02 -7.31 1.47
C GLY A 109 12.75 -6.94 0.01
N VAL A 110 13.17 -5.75 -0.39
CA VAL A 110 12.96 -5.23 -1.75
C VAL A 110 13.89 -5.92 -2.73
N ASP A 111 13.35 -6.33 -3.88
CA ASP A 111 14.13 -6.88 -4.97
C ASP A 111 15.10 -5.84 -5.52
N SER A 112 16.36 -6.25 -5.75
CA SER A 112 17.42 -5.38 -6.28
C SER A 112 17.11 -4.79 -7.66
N THR A 113 16.21 -5.43 -8.42
CA THR A 113 15.76 -4.94 -9.73
C THR A 113 14.86 -3.70 -9.65
N MET A 114 14.32 -3.40 -8.46
CA MET A 114 13.47 -2.23 -8.25
C MET A 114 14.12 -0.92 -8.69
N ALA A 115 15.44 -0.79 -8.52
CA ALA A 115 16.18 0.42 -8.89
C ALA A 115 16.06 0.76 -10.39
N ASN A 116 15.75 -0.22 -11.23
CA ASN A 116 15.57 -0.08 -12.66
C ASN A 116 14.11 0.18 -13.06
N ASN A 117 13.17 0.06 -12.13
CA ASN A 117 11.75 0.29 -12.39
C ASN A 117 11.42 1.78 -12.32
N LYS A 118 10.51 2.22 -13.17
CA LYS A 118 9.97 3.60 -13.13
C LYS A 118 8.82 3.73 -12.14
N THR A 119 8.10 2.64 -11.94
CA THR A 119 6.92 2.57 -11.06
C THR A 119 6.90 1.26 -10.26
N ALA A 120 6.15 1.27 -9.17
CA ALA A 120 5.89 0.12 -8.33
C ALA A 120 4.40 0.11 -7.94
N ASN A 121 3.75 -1.04 -8.11
CA ASN A 121 2.35 -1.18 -7.71
C ASN A 121 2.27 -1.58 -6.23
N VAL A 122 1.38 -0.91 -5.50
CA VAL A 122 1.06 -1.20 -4.11
C VAL A 122 -0.44 -1.41 -4.00
N ARG A 123 -0.84 -2.47 -3.31
CA ARG A 123 -2.24 -2.69 -2.92
C ARG A 123 -2.40 -2.36 -1.45
N LEU A 124 -3.35 -1.48 -1.16
CA LEU A 124 -3.81 -1.17 0.18
C LEU A 124 -5.14 -1.90 0.41
N MET A 125 -5.34 -2.49 1.58
CA MET A 125 -6.57 -3.23 1.90
C MET A 125 -7.18 -2.67 3.18
N ASP A 126 -8.51 -2.51 3.18
CA ASP A 126 -9.26 -2.08 4.35
C ASP A 126 -9.67 -3.28 5.25
N SER A 127 -10.27 -2.96 6.41
CA SER A 127 -10.76 -3.95 7.37
C SER A 127 -11.92 -4.82 6.84
N ASN A 128 -12.54 -4.46 5.72
CA ASN A 128 -13.62 -5.21 5.07
C ASN A 128 -13.12 -6.09 3.92
N GLY A 129 -11.81 -6.04 3.61
CA GLY A 129 -11.19 -6.79 2.52
C GLY A 129 -11.29 -6.10 1.15
N ASN A 130 -11.71 -4.83 1.10
CA ASN A 130 -11.69 -4.06 -0.14
C ASN A 130 -10.28 -3.57 -0.44
N GLU A 131 -9.90 -3.51 -1.71
CA GLU A 131 -8.56 -3.16 -2.14
C GLU A 131 -8.52 -1.85 -2.93
N LEU A 132 -7.41 -1.10 -2.76
CA LEU A 132 -7.03 0.05 -3.57
C LEU A 132 -5.67 -0.23 -4.18
N SER A 133 -5.58 -0.26 -5.50
CA SER A 133 -4.33 -0.36 -6.23
C SER A 133 -3.76 1.02 -6.50
N VAL A 134 -2.51 1.24 -6.10
CA VAL A 134 -1.82 2.53 -6.23
C VAL A 134 -0.52 2.33 -6.99
N GLU A 135 -0.30 3.10 -8.04
CA GLU A 135 0.98 3.15 -8.73
C GLU A 135 1.89 4.20 -8.09
N PHE A 136 3.01 3.75 -7.54
CA PHE A 136 4.05 4.60 -6.94
C PHE A 136 5.13 4.90 -7.98
N LYS A 137 5.49 6.17 -8.13
CA LYS A 137 6.64 6.57 -8.92
C LYS A 137 7.93 6.25 -8.17
N VAL A 138 8.88 5.56 -8.81
CA VAL A 138 10.19 5.29 -8.21
C VAL A 138 11.07 6.54 -8.37
N GLU A 139 11.45 7.16 -7.24
CA GLU A 139 12.34 8.31 -7.21
C GLU A 139 13.80 7.85 -7.12
N SER A 140 14.58 8.11 -8.17
CA SER A 140 16.03 7.86 -8.16
C SER A 140 16.74 8.81 -7.18
N ILE A 141 17.77 8.28 -6.49
CA ILE A 141 18.60 9.04 -5.56
C ILE A 141 19.36 10.17 -6.27
N HIS A 142 19.57 10.06 -7.58
CA HIS A 142 20.39 11.00 -8.37
C HIS A 142 19.68 12.30 -8.76
N GLN A 143 18.40 12.50 -8.46
CA GLN A 143 17.67 13.71 -8.85
C GLN A 143 17.88 14.92 -7.89
N LYS A 144 18.62 14.79 -6.80
CA LYS A 144 18.83 15.90 -5.84
C LYS A 144 20.12 16.69 -6.01
N ILE A 145 20.90 16.44 -7.06
CA ILE A 145 22.07 17.27 -7.38
C ILE A 145 21.75 18.08 -8.65
N ARG A 146 20.86 19.04 -8.57
CA ARG A 146 20.83 20.20 -9.46
C ARG A 146 21.09 21.44 -8.61
N HIS A 147 22.32 21.90 -8.77
CA HIS A 147 22.84 23.12 -8.20
C HIS A 147 21.96 24.33 -8.51
N HIS A 148 21.74 25.17 -7.51
CA HIS A 148 21.54 26.59 -7.69
C HIS A 148 22.90 27.28 -7.69
#